data_2889e753eb961d1ae2c9702088d3d451
#
_entry.id   2889e753eb961d1ae2c9702088d3d451
#
_cell.length_a   1.000
_cell.length_b   1.000
_cell.length_c   1.000
_cell.angle_alpha   90.00
_cell.angle_beta   90.00
_cell.angle_gamma   90.00
#
_symmetry.space_group_name_H-M   'P 1'
#
loop_
_entity.id
_entity.type
_entity.pdbx_description
1 polymer ?
#
loop_
_entity_poly.entity_id
_entity_poly.type
_entity_poly.pdbx_seq_one_letter_code
_entity_poly.pdbx_strand_id
1 'polypeptide(L)'
;MPAPDWMPTGLAKGLGVTLRTMFKKTVTVQYPHEKEAPPTRARGVIALKSENCTVCMLCVRSCPDWCIYIEGHKDKAPPRREGGKPRTIQILDRFDIDYALCMYCGICVEVCPFDALFWSPEFEYSEFKIADLLHDEARLNEWMTTVPEPPPLEAGAEVKKGAKK
;
A
#
# COMPACT_ATOMS: atom_id res chain seq x y z
N MET A 1 -29.19 55.54 -0.13
CA MET A 1 -28.31 56.02 0.96
C MET A 1 -27.30 54.92 1.24
N PRO A 2 -26.00 55.14 1.12
CA PRO A 2 -25.02 54.13 1.54
C PRO A 2 -25.16 53.87 3.06
N ALA A 3 -25.09 52.62 3.47
CA ALA A 3 -25.15 52.25 4.86
C ALA A 3 -23.96 52.92 5.61
N PRO A 4 -24.18 53.44 6.84
CA PRO A 4 -23.13 54.12 7.58
C PRO A 4 -21.98 53.14 7.91
N ASP A 5 -20.73 53.63 7.82
CA ASP A 5 -19.47 52.86 7.97
C ASP A 5 -19.34 52.13 9.34
N TRP A 6 -20.15 52.47 10.34
CA TRP A 6 -20.17 51.77 11.64
C TRP A 6 -21.01 50.49 11.67
N MET A 7 -21.82 50.22 10.62
CA MET A 7 -22.65 49.01 10.62
C MET A 7 -21.77 47.79 10.35
N PRO A 8 -21.81 46.74 11.19
CA PRO A 8 -20.95 45.56 11.11
C PRO A 8 -21.43 44.63 9.98
N THR A 9 -21.47 45.17 8.75
CA THR A 9 -21.92 44.44 7.57
C THR A 9 -21.08 43.20 7.30
N GLY A 10 -19.80 43.24 7.62
CA GLY A 10 -18.89 42.10 7.54
C GLY A 10 -19.24 40.99 8.54
N LEU A 11 -19.55 41.37 9.79
CA LEU A 11 -19.98 40.45 10.82
C LEU A 11 -21.32 39.79 10.46
N ALA A 12 -22.30 40.58 10.02
CA ALA A 12 -23.61 40.07 9.59
C ALA A 12 -23.49 39.09 8.40
N LYS A 13 -22.63 39.41 7.42
CA LYS A 13 -22.32 38.49 6.32
C LYS A 13 -21.67 37.19 6.81
N GLY A 14 -20.70 37.28 7.73
CA GLY A 14 -20.04 36.11 8.33
C GLY A 14 -21.02 35.21 9.06
N LEU A 15 -21.89 35.79 9.92
CA LEU A 15 -22.94 35.07 10.61
C LEU A 15 -23.95 34.43 9.64
N GLY A 16 -24.29 35.10 8.56
CA GLY A 16 -25.16 34.56 7.50
C GLY A 16 -24.55 33.35 6.80
N VAL A 17 -23.26 33.34 6.56
CA VAL A 17 -22.55 32.19 5.97
C VAL A 17 -22.58 30.99 6.91
N THR A 18 -22.27 31.18 8.20
CA THR A 18 -22.28 30.09 9.20
C THR A 18 -23.68 29.55 9.37
N LEU A 19 -24.70 30.43 9.48
CA LEU A 19 -26.10 30.01 9.57
C LEU A 19 -26.54 29.17 8.34
N ARG A 20 -26.20 29.63 7.13
CA ARG A 20 -26.49 28.86 5.91
C ARG A 20 -25.79 27.50 5.91
N THR A 21 -24.58 27.40 6.48
CA THR A 21 -23.83 26.14 6.58
C THR A 21 -24.48 25.15 7.54
N MET A 22 -25.08 25.64 8.63
CA MET A 22 -25.82 24.80 9.61
C MET A 22 -27.00 24.05 8.95
N PHE A 23 -27.64 24.63 7.95
CA PHE A 23 -28.79 24.00 7.26
C PHE A 23 -28.37 23.19 6.01
N LYS A 24 -27.09 23.09 5.71
CA LYS A 24 -26.64 22.19 4.63
C LYS A 24 -26.70 20.75 5.09
N LYS A 25 -26.96 19.84 4.13
CA LYS A 25 -26.85 18.40 4.36
C LYS A 25 -25.43 18.06 4.84
N THR A 26 -25.33 17.28 5.90
CA THR A 26 -24.08 16.75 6.43
C THR A 26 -23.40 15.89 5.37
N VAL A 27 -22.08 16.05 5.20
CA VAL A 27 -21.23 15.25 4.29
C VAL A 27 -20.28 14.33 5.06
N THR A 28 -20.43 14.31 6.39
CA THR A 28 -19.61 13.46 7.28
C THR A 28 -20.12 12.03 7.30
N VAL A 29 -19.21 11.07 7.27
CA VAL A 29 -19.47 9.64 7.44
C VAL A 29 -19.32 9.28 8.91
N GLN A 30 -20.21 8.41 9.42
CA GLN A 30 -20.23 7.97 10.82
C GLN A 30 -19.22 6.83 11.07
N TYR A 31 -17.96 7.10 10.80
CA TYR A 31 -16.89 6.16 11.08
C TYR A 31 -16.75 5.91 12.59
N PRO A 32 -16.54 4.66 13.09
CA PRO A 32 -16.30 3.43 12.32
C PRO A 32 -17.56 2.64 11.96
N HIS A 33 -18.75 3.14 12.31
CA HIS A 33 -20.03 2.43 12.08
C HIS A 33 -20.40 2.40 10.61
N GLU A 34 -20.08 3.45 9.90
CA GLU A 34 -20.27 3.60 8.45
C GLU A 34 -18.89 3.80 7.81
N LYS A 35 -18.52 2.94 6.86
CA LYS A 35 -17.23 3.01 6.15
C LYS A 35 -17.47 3.15 4.67
N GLU A 36 -16.76 4.05 4.03
CA GLU A 36 -16.72 4.13 2.58
C GLU A 36 -15.70 3.11 2.04
N ALA A 37 -16.08 2.39 1.00
CA ALA A 37 -15.14 1.48 0.33
C ALA A 37 -13.99 2.28 -0.29
N PRO A 38 -12.73 1.93 -0.02
CA PRO A 38 -11.60 2.61 -0.62
C PRO A 38 -11.60 2.45 -2.14
N PRO A 39 -11.11 3.43 -2.91
CA PRO A 39 -10.99 3.30 -4.35
C PRO A 39 -10.05 2.15 -4.73
N THR A 40 -10.24 1.56 -5.91
CA THR A 40 -9.50 0.39 -6.40
C THR A 40 -7.97 0.57 -6.44
N ARG A 41 -7.49 1.80 -6.45
CA ARG A 41 -6.06 2.15 -6.43
C ARG A 41 -5.64 2.83 -5.12
N ALA A 42 -6.37 2.58 -4.02
CA ALA A 42 -5.98 3.08 -2.70
C ALA A 42 -4.65 2.46 -2.28
N ARG A 43 -3.80 3.28 -1.65
CA ARG A 43 -2.56 2.84 -1.01
C ARG A 43 -2.85 2.59 0.46
N GLY A 44 -3.04 1.33 0.80
CA GLY A 44 -3.12 0.89 2.19
C GLY A 44 -1.83 0.21 2.64
N VAL A 45 -1.94 -0.90 3.35
CA VAL A 45 -0.78 -1.68 3.76
C VAL A 45 -0.17 -2.44 2.57
N ILE A 46 1.12 -2.71 2.60
CA ILE A 46 1.80 -3.50 1.59
C ILE A 46 1.71 -4.98 1.99
N ALA A 47 1.15 -5.79 1.10
CA ALA A 47 1.07 -7.24 1.26
C ALA A 47 2.26 -7.92 0.55
N LEU A 48 2.74 -9.03 1.10
CA LEU A 48 3.83 -9.82 0.56
C LEU A 48 3.32 -11.19 0.12
N LYS A 49 3.66 -11.58 -1.10
CA LYS A 49 3.57 -12.96 -1.57
C LYS A 49 4.97 -13.57 -1.52
N SER A 50 5.32 -14.19 -0.38
CA SER A 50 6.67 -14.66 -0.12
C SER A 50 7.16 -15.71 -1.12
N GLU A 51 6.26 -16.54 -1.67
CA GLU A 51 6.58 -17.52 -2.73
C GLU A 51 7.20 -16.90 -3.98
N ASN A 52 6.86 -15.66 -4.28
CA ASN A 52 7.37 -14.94 -5.45
C ASN A 52 8.68 -14.19 -5.15
N CYS A 53 9.02 -14.02 -3.88
CA CYS A 53 10.21 -13.27 -3.49
C CYS A 53 11.49 -14.07 -3.78
N THR A 54 12.40 -13.49 -4.56
CA THR A 54 13.69 -14.09 -4.92
C THR A 54 14.87 -13.46 -4.19
N VAL A 55 14.61 -12.68 -3.15
CA VAL A 55 15.66 -12.00 -2.36
C VAL A 55 16.59 -11.13 -3.24
N CYS A 56 16.05 -10.46 -4.26
CA CYS A 56 16.82 -9.65 -5.18
C CYS A 56 17.28 -8.30 -4.61
N MET A 57 16.78 -7.90 -3.45
CA MET A 57 17.09 -6.65 -2.72
C MET A 57 16.75 -5.35 -3.47
N LEU A 58 15.99 -5.40 -4.56
CA LEU A 58 15.63 -4.19 -5.30
C LEU A 58 14.73 -3.26 -4.49
N CYS A 59 13.72 -3.81 -3.81
CA CYS A 59 12.79 -3.05 -2.97
C CYS A 59 13.52 -2.36 -1.81
N VAL A 60 14.48 -3.04 -1.16
CA VAL A 60 15.30 -2.47 -0.08
C VAL A 60 16.14 -1.29 -0.58
N ARG A 61 16.85 -1.48 -1.70
CA ARG A 61 17.72 -0.44 -2.28
C ARG A 61 16.97 0.77 -2.80
N SER A 62 15.73 0.57 -3.24
CA SER A 62 14.88 1.64 -3.78
C SER A 62 14.04 2.33 -2.71
N CYS A 63 14.03 1.80 -1.48
CA CYS A 63 13.28 2.39 -0.38
C CYS A 63 13.98 3.67 0.11
N PRO A 64 13.31 4.85 0.06
CA PRO A 64 13.92 6.10 0.53
C PRO A 64 14.08 6.14 2.05
N ASP A 65 13.21 5.44 2.80
CA ASP A 65 13.18 5.47 4.27
C ASP A 65 13.87 4.26 4.93
N TRP A 66 14.41 3.34 4.12
CA TRP A 66 15.12 2.14 4.59
C TRP A 66 14.29 1.29 5.57
N CYS A 67 12.97 1.26 5.39
CA CYS A 67 12.02 0.58 6.26
C CYS A 67 11.84 -0.92 5.95
N ILE A 68 12.56 -1.49 4.98
CA ILE A 68 12.43 -2.88 4.54
C ILE A 68 13.67 -3.66 4.93
N TYR A 69 13.48 -4.75 5.67
CA TYR A 69 14.54 -5.63 6.14
C TYR A 69 14.37 -7.00 5.49
N ILE A 70 15.37 -7.47 4.76
CA ILE A 70 15.35 -8.76 4.08
C ILE A 70 16.62 -9.52 4.41
N GLU A 71 16.45 -10.76 4.85
CA GLU A 71 17.51 -11.73 5.02
C GLU A 71 17.22 -12.97 4.19
N GLY A 72 18.25 -13.59 3.67
CA GLY A 72 18.11 -14.81 2.90
C GLY A 72 19.43 -15.49 2.66
N HIS A 73 19.38 -16.79 2.44
CA HIS A 73 20.57 -17.61 2.19
C HIS A 73 20.53 -18.26 0.81
N LYS A 74 21.67 -18.76 0.38
CA LYS A 74 21.82 -19.49 -0.89
C LYS A 74 21.72 -20.97 -0.63
N ASP A 75 20.85 -21.64 -1.38
CA ASP A 75 20.75 -23.10 -1.35
C ASP A 75 20.86 -23.69 -2.77
N LYS A 76 21.11 -25.00 -2.83
CA LYS A 76 21.28 -25.74 -4.09
C LYS A 76 19.95 -26.41 -4.46
N ALA A 77 19.33 -25.95 -5.52
CA ALA A 77 18.18 -26.61 -6.11
C ALA A 77 18.57 -27.67 -7.13
N PRO A 78 17.75 -28.70 -7.33
CA PRO A 78 17.97 -29.70 -8.37
C PRO A 78 18.00 -29.04 -9.77
N PRO A 79 18.71 -29.62 -10.72
CA PRO A 79 18.77 -29.12 -12.07
C PRO A 79 17.38 -29.13 -12.73
N ARG A 80 17.10 -28.16 -13.59
CA ARG A 80 15.82 -28.12 -14.36
C ARG A 80 15.69 -29.21 -15.42
N ARG A 81 16.81 -29.83 -15.82
CA ARG A 81 16.86 -30.91 -16.81
C ARG A 81 17.71 -32.04 -16.27
N GLU A 82 17.36 -33.27 -16.58
CA GLU A 82 18.16 -34.45 -16.26
C GLU A 82 19.58 -34.28 -16.80
N GLY A 83 20.60 -34.51 -15.96
CA GLY A 83 22.01 -34.35 -16.31
C GLY A 83 22.54 -32.89 -16.24
N GLY A 84 21.74 -31.93 -15.86
CA GLY A 84 22.17 -30.51 -15.69
C GLY A 84 22.98 -30.28 -14.43
N LYS A 85 23.66 -29.12 -14.32
CA LYS A 85 24.32 -28.70 -13.11
C LYS A 85 23.30 -28.21 -12.07
N PRO A 86 23.54 -28.46 -10.75
CA PRO A 86 22.71 -27.92 -9.67
C PRO A 86 22.67 -26.38 -9.75
N ARG A 87 21.48 -25.84 -9.52
CA ARG A 87 21.23 -24.40 -9.59
C ARG A 87 21.29 -23.81 -8.20
N THR A 88 21.97 -22.68 -8.02
CA THR A 88 21.89 -21.91 -6.79
C THR A 88 20.62 -21.08 -6.81
N ILE A 89 19.79 -21.21 -5.77
CA ILE A 89 18.61 -20.40 -5.51
C ILE A 89 18.83 -19.58 -4.23
N GLN A 90 18.16 -18.45 -4.12
CA GLN A 90 18.07 -17.71 -2.87
C GLN A 90 16.75 -18.07 -2.20
N ILE A 91 16.81 -18.35 -0.91
CA ILE A 91 15.66 -18.64 -0.05
C ILE A 91 15.50 -17.44 0.86
N LEU A 92 14.25 -17.00 1.02
CA LEU A 92 13.87 -15.94 1.93
C LEU A 92 13.83 -16.52 3.36
N ASP A 93 14.56 -15.90 4.28
CA ASP A 93 14.56 -16.26 5.70
C ASP A 93 13.77 -15.27 6.54
N ARG A 94 13.81 -14.00 6.13
CA ARG A 94 13.15 -12.92 6.82
C ARG A 94 12.77 -11.80 5.85
N PHE A 95 11.56 -11.30 6.00
CA PHE A 95 11.08 -10.13 5.28
C PHE A 95 10.21 -9.30 6.22
N ASP A 96 10.70 -8.15 6.65
CA ASP A 96 9.95 -7.26 7.51
C ASP A 96 9.80 -5.88 6.88
N ILE A 97 8.69 -5.22 7.17
CA ILE A 97 8.46 -3.81 6.85
C ILE A 97 8.15 -3.06 8.15
N ASP A 98 8.92 -2.03 8.42
CA ASP A 98 8.65 -1.11 9.52
C ASP A 98 7.70 0.00 9.08
N TYR A 99 6.43 -0.14 9.48
CA TYR A 99 5.39 0.84 9.15
C TYR A 99 5.46 2.12 9.99
N ALA A 100 6.29 2.14 11.04
CA ALA A 100 6.60 3.39 11.76
C ALA A 100 7.48 4.34 10.93
N LEU A 101 8.24 3.80 9.96
CA LEU A 101 9.12 4.56 9.08
C LEU A 101 8.55 4.69 7.66
N CYS A 102 7.69 3.76 7.23
CA CYS A 102 7.21 3.67 5.87
C CYS A 102 6.36 4.90 5.48
N MET A 103 6.73 5.59 4.41
CA MET A 103 5.98 6.73 3.86
C MET A 103 4.94 6.35 2.80
N TYR A 104 4.67 5.07 2.59
CA TYR A 104 3.67 4.56 1.62
C TYR A 104 3.87 5.06 0.18
N CYS A 105 5.10 5.29 -0.22
CA CYS A 105 5.42 5.80 -1.57
C CYS A 105 5.14 4.78 -2.68
N GLY A 106 5.21 3.47 -2.40
CA GLY A 106 4.93 2.38 -3.34
C GLY A 106 6.05 2.03 -4.29
N ILE A 107 7.21 2.68 -4.20
CA ILE A 107 8.36 2.38 -5.06
C ILE A 107 8.76 0.89 -4.97
N CYS A 108 8.68 0.29 -3.77
CA CYS A 108 8.99 -1.12 -3.57
C CYS A 108 8.06 -2.07 -4.34
N VAL A 109 6.78 -1.70 -4.48
CA VAL A 109 5.80 -2.47 -5.26
C VAL A 109 6.11 -2.35 -6.75
N GLU A 110 6.39 -1.13 -7.23
CA GLU A 110 6.65 -0.86 -8.66
C GLU A 110 7.97 -1.46 -9.15
N VAL A 111 8.99 -1.48 -8.28
CA VAL A 111 10.33 -1.98 -8.65
C VAL A 111 10.44 -3.50 -8.57
N CYS A 112 9.46 -4.20 -8.02
CA CYS A 112 9.50 -5.65 -7.86
C CYS A 112 9.25 -6.36 -9.20
N PRO A 113 10.25 -7.04 -9.81
CA PRO A 113 10.08 -7.69 -11.11
C PRO A 113 9.42 -9.06 -11.02
N PHE A 114 9.11 -9.52 -9.81
CA PHE A 114 8.58 -10.86 -9.55
C PHE A 114 7.15 -10.84 -9.00
N ASP A 115 6.51 -9.67 -8.95
CA ASP A 115 5.17 -9.50 -8.40
C ASP A 115 5.03 -10.15 -7.02
N ALA A 116 5.95 -9.80 -6.12
CA ALA A 116 5.95 -10.26 -4.74
C ALA A 116 5.25 -9.29 -3.79
N LEU A 117 5.13 -8.01 -4.15
CA LEU A 117 4.56 -6.96 -3.31
C LEU A 117 3.29 -6.40 -3.96
N PHE A 118 2.24 -6.24 -3.15
CA PHE A 118 0.94 -5.76 -3.58
C PHE A 118 0.40 -4.71 -2.62
N TRP A 119 -0.52 -3.87 -3.11
CA TRP A 119 -1.29 -2.98 -2.27
C TRP A 119 -2.54 -3.69 -1.74
N SER A 120 -2.68 -3.76 -0.42
CA SER A 120 -3.94 -4.08 0.24
C SER A 120 -4.70 -2.77 0.51
N PRO A 121 -6.04 -2.75 0.44
CA PRO A 121 -6.83 -1.59 0.80
C PRO A 121 -6.90 -1.36 2.31
N GLU A 122 -6.40 -2.30 3.12
CA GLU A 122 -6.44 -2.23 4.57
C GLU A 122 -5.54 -1.13 5.12
N PHE A 123 -6.04 -0.39 6.11
CA PHE A 123 -5.33 0.72 6.76
C PHE A 123 -5.52 0.75 8.28
N GLU A 124 -6.37 -0.13 8.83
CA GLU A 124 -6.73 -0.17 10.25
C GLU A 124 -5.80 -1.11 11.04
N TYR A 125 -4.53 -0.78 11.13
CA TYR A 125 -3.52 -1.57 11.85
C TYR A 125 -2.73 -0.73 12.86
N SER A 126 -3.39 0.24 13.48
CA SER A 126 -2.78 1.03 14.56
C SER A 126 -2.44 0.17 15.77
N GLU A 127 -1.27 0.38 16.34
CA GLU A 127 -0.76 -0.37 17.47
C GLU A 127 -0.45 0.54 18.67
N PHE A 128 -0.46 -0.03 19.88
CA PHE A 128 -0.14 0.72 21.09
C PHE A 128 1.37 0.98 21.26
N LYS A 129 2.20 0.13 20.68
CA LYS A 129 3.66 0.22 20.73
C LYS A 129 4.22 0.36 19.34
N ILE A 130 5.17 1.28 19.17
CA ILE A 130 5.84 1.49 17.88
C ILE A 130 6.56 0.23 17.37
N ALA A 131 7.04 -0.63 18.28
CA ALA A 131 7.69 -1.88 17.91
C ALA A 131 6.75 -2.88 17.23
N ASP A 132 5.44 -2.81 17.52
CA ASP A 132 4.44 -3.71 16.95
C ASP A 132 4.04 -3.29 15.51
N LEU A 133 4.51 -2.11 15.05
CA LEU A 133 4.41 -1.67 13.66
C LEU A 133 5.47 -2.29 12.74
N LEU A 134 6.40 -3.05 13.28
CA LEU A 134 7.29 -3.91 12.50
C LEU A 134 6.52 -5.17 12.10
N HIS A 135 6.04 -5.21 10.86
CA HIS A 135 5.30 -6.36 10.34
C HIS A 135 6.27 -7.37 9.73
N ASP A 136 6.24 -8.57 10.26
CA ASP A 136 7.01 -9.71 9.79
C ASP A 136 6.40 -10.36 8.53
N GLU A 137 7.11 -11.30 7.94
CA GLU A 137 6.68 -12.04 6.76
C GLU A 137 5.30 -12.66 6.93
N ALA A 138 4.99 -13.25 8.10
CA ALA A 138 3.73 -13.91 8.34
C ALA A 138 2.55 -12.92 8.26
N ARG A 139 2.68 -11.78 8.93
CA ARG A 139 1.67 -10.72 8.90
C ARG A 139 1.53 -10.08 7.52
N LEU A 140 2.62 -9.90 6.80
CA LEU A 140 2.59 -9.38 5.42
C LEU A 140 1.92 -10.35 4.44
N ASN A 141 2.09 -11.66 4.63
CA ASN A 141 1.38 -12.70 3.86
C ASN A 141 -0.12 -12.72 4.18
N GLU A 142 -0.50 -12.49 5.44
CA GLU A 142 -1.92 -12.41 5.83
C GLU A 142 -2.64 -11.31 5.04
N TRP A 143 -2.01 -10.16 4.84
CA TRP A 143 -2.56 -9.06 4.04
C TRP A 143 -2.83 -9.44 2.58
N MET A 144 -2.22 -10.49 2.04
CA MET A 144 -2.52 -10.98 0.68
C MET A 144 -3.97 -11.41 0.51
N THR A 145 -4.63 -11.83 1.58
CA THR A 145 -6.05 -12.24 1.53
C THR A 145 -6.99 -11.06 1.23
N THR A 146 -6.54 -9.86 1.51
CA THR A 146 -7.32 -8.61 1.35
C THR A 146 -6.98 -7.86 0.06
N VAL A 147 -5.97 -8.32 -0.69
CA VAL A 147 -5.58 -7.70 -1.96
C VAL A 147 -6.68 -7.92 -3.00
N PRO A 148 -7.25 -6.86 -3.59
CA PRO A 148 -8.27 -6.99 -4.61
C PRO A 148 -7.69 -7.58 -5.90
N GLU A 149 -8.52 -8.27 -6.66
CA GLU A 149 -8.13 -8.71 -8.00
C GLU A 149 -7.76 -7.51 -8.89
N PRO A 150 -6.73 -7.64 -9.72
CA PRO A 150 -6.33 -6.56 -10.62
C PRO A 150 -7.51 -6.17 -11.52
N PRO A 151 -7.74 -4.88 -11.76
CA PRO A 151 -8.81 -4.45 -12.65
C PRO A 151 -8.63 -5.07 -14.04
N PRO A 152 -9.72 -5.34 -14.76
CA PRO A 152 -9.63 -5.89 -16.11
C PRO A 152 -8.81 -4.94 -17.00
N LEU A 153 -8.01 -5.51 -17.87
CA LEU A 153 -7.22 -4.74 -18.83
C LEU A 153 -8.14 -3.88 -19.70
N GLU A 154 -7.72 -2.67 -19.98
CA GLU A 154 -8.42 -1.78 -20.90
C GLU A 154 -8.54 -2.46 -22.30
N ALA A 155 -9.64 -2.19 -22.99
CA ALA A 155 -9.88 -2.75 -24.31
C ALA A 155 -8.72 -2.39 -25.26
N GLY A 156 -8.02 -3.41 -25.77
CA GLY A 156 -6.84 -3.28 -26.61
C GLY A 156 -5.50 -3.47 -25.90
N ALA A 157 -5.47 -3.56 -24.57
CA ALA A 157 -4.28 -3.91 -23.78
C ALA A 157 -4.12 -5.44 -23.65
N GLU A 158 -4.00 -6.16 -24.74
CA GLU A 158 -3.77 -7.60 -24.69
C GLU A 158 -2.35 -7.89 -24.17
N VAL A 159 -2.27 -8.66 -23.09
CA VAL A 159 -1.00 -9.23 -22.64
C VAL A 159 -0.52 -10.17 -23.72
N LYS A 160 0.55 -9.81 -24.43
CA LYS A 160 1.21 -10.72 -25.38
C LYS A 160 1.63 -11.98 -24.63
N LYS A 161 0.84 -13.06 -24.75
CA LYS A 161 1.19 -14.39 -24.26
C LYS A 161 2.47 -14.83 -24.98
N GLY A 162 3.65 -14.57 -24.40
CA GLY A 162 4.88 -14.97 -25.04
C GLY A 162 6.19 -14.49 -24.43
N ALA A 163 6.20 -13.73 -23.37
CA ALA A 163 7.43 -13.35 -22.68
C ALA A 163 7.72 -14.26 -21.47
N LYS A 164 7.80 -15.57 -21.70
CA LYS A 164 8.56 -16.46 -20.79
C LYS A 164 10.04 -16.29 -21.14
N LYS A 165 10.74 -15.44 -20.37
CA LYS A 165 12.19 -15.51 -20.27
C LYS A 165 12.61 -16.46 -19.16
#